data_bad14bc4e9c8ba511972033b69c7f08e
#
_entry.id   bad14bc4e9c8ba511972033b69c7f08e
#
_cell.length_a   1.000
_cell.length_b   1.000
_cell.length_c   1.000
_cell.angle_alpha   90.00
_cell.angle_beta   90.00
_cell.angle_gamma   90.00
#
_symmetry.space_group_name_H-M   'P 1'
#
loop_
_entity.id
_entity.type
_entity.pdbx_description
1 polymer ?
#
loop_
_entity_poly.entity_id
_entity_poly.type
_entity_poly.pdbx_seq_one_letter_code
_entity_poly.pdbx_strand_id
1 'polypeptide(L)'
;VQAQGLASDQLSKHRQLIIAEKRVYGLTELELATLLLAATDLTTGELNSEQFKVVVANRAAPKETVPVKPAPQPADKTGTLTPQEKALVLEADQGAPLQYLTNLKKATGSGFVTPTERRTLERLVSQTPLTDGAINVLSYYVVVEQGNANLAPNFVNTIANNW
;
A
#
# COMPACT_ATOMS: atom_id res chain seq x y z
N VAL A 1 25.19 19.25 -1.59
CA VAL A 1 24.38 19.51 -2.79
C VAL A 1 22.95 19.70 -2.29
N GLN A 2 22.50 20.95 -2.23
CA GLN A 2 21.14 21.30 -1.86
C GLN A 2 20.21 20.74 -2.95
N ALA A 3 19.26 19.89 -2.54
CA ALA A 3 18.13 19.51 -3.39
C ALA A 3 17.25 20.76 -3.59
N GLN A 4 17.52 21.51 -4.62
CA GLN A 4 16.67 22.60 -5.09
C GLN A 4 15.46 21.96 -5.74
N GLY A 5 14.28 22.13 -5.17
CA GLY A 5 13.06 21.74 -5.86
C GLY A 5 11.79 21.64 -5.02
N LEU A 6 11.85 21.21 -3.78
CA LEU A 6 10.66 21.14 -2.92
C LEU A 6 10.89 21.99 -1.67
N ALA A 7 10.02 22.97 -1.44
CA ALA A 7 10.01 23.71 -0.18
C ALA A 7 9.63 22.75 0.95
N SER A 8 10.36 22.78 2.07
CA SER A 8 10.10 21.92 3.25
C SER A 8 8.66 22.01 3.76
N ASP A 9 8.02 23.13 3.52
CA ASP A 9 6.62 23.41 3.85
C ASP A 9 5.65 22.54 3.01
N GLN A 10 5.92 22.37 1.73
CA GLN A 10 5.12 21.54 0.83
C GLN A 10 5.21 20.04 1.21
N LEU A 11 6.39 19.57 1.60
CA LEU A 11 6.57 18.20 2.10
C LEU A 11 5.77 17.97 3.39
N SER A 12 5.76 18.95 4.29
CA SER A 12 4.99 18.87 5.54
C SER A 12 3.48 18.85 5.28
N LYS A 13 3.01 19.69 4.36
CA LYS A 13 1.60 19.81 3.97
C LYS A 13 1.06 18.53 3.32
N HIS A 14 1.87 17.86 2.51
CA HIS A 14 1.49 16.64 1.79
C HIS A 14 2.03 15.35 2.43
N ARG A 15 2.60 15.43 3.64
CA ARG A 15 3.27 14.30 4.32
C ARG A 15 2.40 13.05 4.42
N GLN A 16 1.13 13.20 4.80
CA GLN A 16 0.21 12.07 4.94
C GLN A 16 -0.03 11.36 3.61
N LEU A 17 -0.24 12.13 2.54
CA LEU A 17 -0.41 11.60 1.19
C LEU A 17 0.85 10.85 0.73
N ILE A 18 2.02 11.45 0.91
CA ILE A 18 3.31 10.86 0.50
C ILE A 18 3.56 9.53 1.23
N ILE A 19 3.30 9.47 2.53
CA ILE A 19 3.45 8.25 3.34
C ILE A 19 2.44 7.18 2.89
N ALA A 20 1.19 7.55 2.66
CA ALA A 20 0.16 6.63 2.21
C ALA A 20 0.51 6.01 0.84
N GLU A 21 0.88 6.83 -0.14
CA GLU A 21 1.28 6.34 -1.46
C GLU A 21 2.54 5.46 -1.40
N LYS A 22 3.53 5.85 -0.60
CA LYS A 22 4.74 5.04 -0.38
C LYS A 22 4.38 3.64 0.13
N ARG A 23 3.48 3.54 1.12
CA ARG A 23 3.07 2.28 1.73
C ARG A 23 2.19 1.44 0.80
N VAL A 24 1.18 2.05 0.19
CA VAL A 24 0.25 1.35 -0.71
C VAL A 24 0.97 0.71 -1.90
N TYR A 25 1.92 1.44 -2.48
CA TYR A 25 2.65 1.01 -3.68
C TYR A 25 4.00 0.34 -3.38
N GLY A 26 4.46 0.34 -2.12
CA GLY A 26 5.75 -0.24 -1.73
C GLY A 26 6.95 0.50 -2.34
N LEU A 27 6.87 1.84 -2.46
CA LEU A 27 7.91 2.64 -3.10
C LEU A 27 9.17 2.75 -2.24
N THR A 28 10.33 2.61 -2.88
CA THR A 28 11.61 2.93 -2.24
C THR A 28 11.79 4.44 -2.09
N GLU A 29 12.71 4.87 -1.21
CA GLU A 29 13.04 6.28 -1.00
C GLU A 29 13.46 6.98 -2.30
N LEU A 30 14.25 6.29 -3.14
CA LEU A 30 14.75 6.83 -4.40
C LEU A 30 13.62 6.99 -5.43
N GLU A 31 12.74 6.02 -5.52
CA GLU A 31 11.56 6.08 -6.40
C GLU A 31 10.61 7.20 -5.96
N LEU A 32 10.36 7.28 -4.65
CA LEU A 32 9.54 8.34 -4.08
C LEU A 32 10.10 9.73 -4.40
N ALA A 33 11.41 9.94 -4.21
CA ALA A 33 12.06 11.20 -4.55
C ALA A 33 11.91 11.56 -6.04
N THR A 34 12.08 10.58 -6.93
CA THR A 34 11.93 10.76 -8.38
C THR A 34 10.49 11.14 -8.76
N LEU A 35 9.49 10.47 -8.15
CA LEU A 35 8.08 10.72 -8.42
C LEU A 35 7.62 12.08 -7.85
N LEU A 36 8.13 12.47 -6.69
CA LEU A 36 7.88 13.79 -6.12
C LEU A 36 8.43 14.92 -7.01
N LEU A 37 9.65 14.76 -7.53
CA LEU A 37 10.22 15.71 -8.48
C LEU A 37 9.41 15.81 -9.78
N ALA A 38 8.93 14.68 -10.31
CA ALA A 38 8.11 14.65 -11.51
C ALA A 38 6.71 15.29 -11.33
N ALA A 39 6.22 15.35 -10.08
CA ALA A 39 4.94 15.95 -9.74
C ALA A 39 5.04 17.36 -9.17
N THR A 40 6.26 17.93 -9.09
CA THR A 40 6.52 19.27 -8.59
C THR A 40 6.64 20.25 -9.75
N ASP A 41 5.93 21.37 -9.67
CA ASP A 41 6.14 22.49 -10.59
C ASP A 41 7.47 23.15 -10.27
N LEU A 42 8.41 23.06 -11.19
CA LEU A 42 9.76 23.61 -11.03
C LEU A 42 9.80 25.16 -10.98
N THR A 43 8.73 25.81 -11.40
CA THR A 43 8.63 27.28 -11.40
C THR A 43 8.14 27.80 -10.05
N THR A 44 7.13 27.14 -9.47
CA THR A 44 6.51 27.54 -8.20
C THR A 44 7.05 26.77 -7.00
N GLY A 45 7.67 25.60 -7.21
CA GLY A 45 8.10 24.68 -6.16
C GLY A 45 6.93 23.99 -5.46
N GLU A 46 5.71 24.07 -6.01
CA GLU A 46 4.52 23.46 -5.45
C GLU A 46 4.35 21.99 -5.90
N LEU A 47 4.00 21.12 -4.97
CA LEU A 47 3.67 19.73 -5.26
C LEU A 47 2.21 19.62 -5.72
N ASN A 48 2.00 19.17 -6.95
CA ASN A 48 0.69 18.83 -7.45
C ASN A 48 0.29 17.43 -7.00
N SER A 49 -0.57 17.34 -5.99
CA SER A 49 -1.01 16.08 -5.38
C SER A 49 -1.77 15.17 -6.33
N GLU A 50 -2.55 15.71 -7.27
CA GLU A 50 -3.25 14.91 -8.29
C GLU A 50 -2.26 14.32 -9.30
N GLN A 51 -1.31 15.13 -9.76
CA GLN A 51 -0.26 14.66 -10.67
C GLN A 51 0.63 13.62 -9.99
N PHE A 52 0.94 13.80 -8.70
CA PHE A 52 1.70 12.82 -7.92
C PHE A 52 1.00 11.46 -7.88
N LYS A 53 -0.29 11.41 -7.58
CA LYS A 53 -1.09 10.17 -7.61
C LYS A 53 -1.11 9.51 -9.00
N VAL A 54 -1.25 10.30 -10.07
CA VAL A 54 -1.24 9.78 -11.45
C VAL A 54 0.11 9.17 -11.80
N VAL A 55 1.21 9.85 -11.47
CA VAL A 55 2.57 9.37 -11.77
C VAL A 55 2.90 8.11 -10.97
N VAL A 56 2.52 8.05 -9.69
CA VAL A 56 2.65 6.86 -8.84
C VAL A 56 1.83 5.69 -9.41
N ALA A 57 0.57 5.92 -9.78
CA ALA A 57 -0.29 4.89 -10.34
C ALA A 57 0.23 4.34 -11.68
N ASN A 58 0.76 5.19 -12.55
CA ASN A 58 1.31 4.79 -13.84
C ASN A 58 2.61 3.97 -13.70
N ARG A 59 3.42 4.23 -12.68
CA ARG A 59 4.63 3.46 -12.41
C ARG A 59 4.35 2.09 -11.78
N ALA A 60 3.25 1.95 -11.07
CA ALA A 60 2.81 0.70 -10.45
C ALA A 60 2.29 -0.36 -11.43
N ALA A 61 2.38 -0.14 -12.75
CA ALA A 61 2.23 -1.20 -13.75
C ALA A 61 3.33 -2.26 -13.50
N PRO A 62 3.00 -3.57 -13.53
CA PRO A 62 3.81 -4.63 -12.92
C PRO A 62 5.19 -4.74 -13.57
N LYS A 63 6.24 -4.30 -12.87
CA LYS A 63 7.60 -4.79 -13.11
C LYS A 63 7.78 -6.07 -12.32
N GLU A 64 8.22 -7.12 -12.99
CA GLU A 64 8.59 -8.39 -12.40
C GLU A 64 9.53 -8.18 -11.21
N THR A 65 9.15 -8.75 -10.08
CA THR A 65 9.85 -8.63 -8.81
C THR A 65 11.12 -9.47 -8.77
N VAL A 66 12.24 -8.81 -8.52
CA VAL A 66 13.47 -9.46 -8.05
C VAL A 66 13.25 -9.85 -6.58
N PRO A 67 13.61 -11.07 -6.13
CA PRO A 67 13.37 -11.51 -4.76
C PRO A 67 14.19 -10.71 -3.76
N VAL A 68 13.53 -10.00 -2.86
CA VAL A 68 14.15 -9.28 -1.76
C VAL A 68 14.42 -10.27 -0.61
N LYS A 69 15.68 -10.29 -0.18
CA LYS A 69 16.23 -11.05 0.95
C LYS A 69 15.51 -10.68 2.26
N PRO A 70 15.13 -11.63 3.12
CA PRO A 70 14.34 -11.36 4.31
C PRO A 70 15.07 -10.51 5.34
N ALA A 71 14.40 -9.46 5.83
CA ALA A 71 14.81 -8.68 6.99
C ALA A 71 14.53 -9.44 8.30
N PRO A 72 15.22 -9.17 9.40
CA PRO A 72 15.13 -9.95 10.63
C PRO A 72 13.75 -9.80 11.30
N GLN A 73 13.20 -10.93 11.72
CA GLN A 73 11.89 -11.08 12.34
C GLN A 73 11.81 -10.43 13.71
N PRO A 74 10.71 -9.74 14.05
CA PRO A 74 10.37 -9.45 15.44
C PRO A 74 9.82 -10.71 16.13
N ALA A 75 10.22 -10.88 17.38
CA ALA A 75 9.98 -12.06 18.18
C ALA A 75 8.49 -12.35 18.43
N ASP A 76 8.15 -13.64 18.37
CA ASP A 76 6.87 -14.27 18.63
C ASP A 76 6.12 -13.75 19.88
N LYS A 77 4.95 -13.18 19.63
CA LYS A 77 3.88 -13.02 20.62
C LYS A 77 2.55 -13.55 20.08
N THR A 78 2.55 -14.68 19.44
CA THR A 78 1.33 -15.25 18.87
C THR A 78 0.99 -16.55 19.55
N GLY A 79 -0.22 -16.62 20.09
CA GLY A 79 -0.85 -17.86 20.46
C GLY A 79 -0.82 -18.85 19.28
N THR A 80 -1.06 -20.11 19.55
CA THR A 80 -0.93 -21.25 18.64
C THR A 80 -1.64 -21.09 17.29
N LEU A 81 -1.02 -20.38 16.36
CA LEU A 81 -1.44 -20.35 14.96
C LEU A 81 -1.09 -21.67 14.26
N THR A 82 -1.98 -22.14 13.44
CA THR A 82 -1.73 -23.30 12.58
C THR A 82 -0.60 -23.01 11.59
N PRO A 83 0.09 -24.02 11.04
CA PRO A 83 1.13 -23.82 10.03
C PRO A 83 0.66 -23.03 8.81
N GLN A 84 -0.60 -23.17 8.41
CA GLN A 84 -1.21 -22.47 7.30
C GLN A 84 -1.44 -20.98 7.63
N GLU A 85 -1.94 -20.67 8.83
CA GLU A 85 -2.11 -19.28 9.30
C GLU A 85 -0.77 -18.57 9.46
N LYS A 86 0.26 -19.27 9.94
CA LYS A 86 1.62 -18.72 10.01
C LYS A 86 2.18 -18.36 8.62
N ALA A 87 1.99 -19.24 7.64
CA ALA A 87 2.40 -18.99 6.27
C ALA A 87 1.66 -17.78 5.66
N LEU A 88 0.35 -17.68 5.89
CA LEU A 88 -0.47 -16.55 5.45
C LEU A 88 -0.01 -15.22 6.05
N VAL A 89 0.24 -15.20 7.37
CA VAL A 89 0.73 -13.99 8.05
C VAL A 89 2.10 -13.59 7.53
N LEU A 90 2.99 -14.56 7.32
CA LEU A 90 4.33 -14.29 6.80
C LEU A 90 4.28 -13.74 5.37
N GLU A 91 3.43 -14.28 4.52
CA GLU A 91 3.22 -13.79 3.16
C GLU A 91 2.58 -12.39 3.16
N ALA A 92 1.60 -12.18 4.03
CA ALA A 92 0.94 -10.88 4.18
C ALA A 92 1.90 -9.79 4.66
N ASP A 93 2.86 -10.10 5.52
CA ASP A 93 3.82 -9.14 6.08
C ASP A 93 4.88 -8.68 5.06
N GLN A 94 5.10 -9.44 4.00
CA GLN A 94 6.15 -9.16 3.01
C GLN A 94 5.70 -8.28 1.84
N GLY A 95 4.42 -8.02 1.67
CA GLY A 95 3.87 -7.35 0.50
C GLY A 95 3.25 -5.98 0.77
N ALA A 96 3.49 -5.02 -0.12
CA ALA A 96 2.73 -3.78 -0.13
C ALA A 96 1.24 -4.08 -0.40
N PRO A 97 0.28 -3.39 0.26
CA PRO A 97 -1.15 -3.71 0.20
C PRO A 97 -1.73 -3.83 -1.21
N LEU A 98 -1.37 -2.95 -2.11
CA LEU A 98 -1.85 -2.99 -3.49
C LEU A 98 -1.30 -4.19 -4.27
N GLN A 99 -0.02 -4.51 -4.08
CA GLN A 99 0.62 -5.65 -4.74
C GLN A 99 0.04 -6.96 -4.25
N TYR A 100 -0.15 -7.09 -2.93
CA TYR A 100 -0.77 -8.24 -2.31
C TYR A 100 -2.19 -8.47 -2.84
N LEU A 101 -3.03 -7.44 -2.85
CA LEU A 101 -4.39 -7.53 -3.40
C LEU A 101 -4.39 -7.90 -4.88
N THR A 102 -3.46 -7.36 -5.67
CA THR A 102 -3.34 -7.70 -7.10
C THR A 102 -3.03 -9.19 -7.30
N ASN A 103 -2.08 -9.72 -6.53
CA ASN A 103 -1.71 -11.13 -6.59
C ASN A 103 -2.86 -12.03 -6.12
N LEU A 104 -3.52 -11.65 -5.04
CA LEU A 104 -4.67 -12.35 -4.50
C LEU A 104 -5.81 -12.47 -5.52
N LYS A 105 -6.16 -11.37 -6.18
CA LYS A 105 -7.20 -11.36 -7.22
C LYS A 105 -6.83 -12.18 -8.44
N LYS A 106 -5.57 -12.20 -8.85
CA LYS A 106 -5.08 -13.09 -9.89
C LYS A 106 -5.21 -14.57 -9.50
N ALA A 107 -4.83 -14.92 -8.28
CA ALA A 107 -4.89 -16.28 -7.77
C ALA A 107 -6.35 -16.78 -7.63
N THR A 108 -7.27 -15.92 -7.22
CA THR A 108 -8.69 -16.26 -7.05
C THR A 108 -9.54 -16.11 -8.31
N GLY A 109 -8.96 -15.56 -9.40
CA GLY A 109 -9.71 -15.26 -10.63
C GLY A 109 -10.73 -14.14 -10.47
N SER A 110 -10.62 -13.31 -9.42
CA SER A 110 -11.57 -12.23 -9.10
C SER A 110 -11.40 -10.97 -9.95
N GLY A 111 -10.58 -11.01 -11.02
CA GLY A 111 -10.39 -9.90 -11.94
C GLY A 111 -9.29 -8.93 -11.55
N PHE A 112 -9.46 -7.65 -11.87
CA PHE A 112 -8.48 -6.59 -11.63
C PHE A 112 -8.80 -5.79 -10.38
N VAL A 113 -7.78 -5.14 -9.79
CA VAL A 113 -7.98 -4.17 -8.71
C VAL A 113 -8.66 -2.92 -9.28
N THR A 114 -9.82 -2.60 -8.76
CA THR A 114 -10.61 -1.46 -9.20
C THR A 114 -10.12 -0.14 -8.58
N PRO A 115 -10.41 1.03 -9.19
CA PRO A 115 -10.10 2.33 -8.58
C PRO A 115 -10.71 2.52 -7.18
N THR A 116 -11.88 1.94 -6.93
CA THR A 116 -12.55 1.98 -5.63
C THR A 116 -11.78 1.19 -4.58
N GLU A 117 -11.30 0.00 -4.91
CA GLU A 117 -10.48 -0.82 -4.02
C GLU A 117 -9.14 -0.16 -3.70
N ARG A 118 -8.52 0.47 -4.68
CA ARG A 118 -7.29 1.25 -4.48
C ARG A 118 -7.53 2.38 -3.47
N ARG A 119 -8.58 3.18 -3.64
CA ARG A 119 -8.95 4.24 -2.68
C ARG A 119 -9.28 3.68 -1.29
N THR A 120 -9.84 2.47 -1.22
CA THR A 120 -10.10 1.79 0.05
C THR A 120 -8.80 1.44 0.76
N LEU A 121 -7.81 0.88 0.04
CA LEU A 121 -6.47 0.60 0.59
C LEU A 121 -5.75 1.89 1.03
N GLU A 122 -5.76 2.94 0.22
CA GLU A 122 -5.19 4.25 0.57
C GLU A 122 -5.79 4.79 1.87
N ARG A 123 -7.11 4.66 2.02
CA ARG A 123 -7.83 5.07 3.23
C ARG A 123 -7.43 4.22 4.44
N LEU A 124 -7.37 2.90 4.32
CA LEU A 124 -6.94 2.02 5.40
C LEU A 124 -5.53 2.38 5.87
N VAL A 125 -4.59 2.53 4.95
CA VAL A 125 -3.20 2.89 5.25
C VAL A 125 -3.08 4.26 5.93
N SER A 126 -3.91 5.23 5.54
CA SER A 126 -3.81 6.61 6.03
C SER A 126 -4.65 6.90 7.27
N GLN A 127 -5.76 6.19 7.47
CA GLN A 127 -6.76 6.52 8.50
C GLN A 127 -6.86 5.48 9.63
N THR A 128 -6.24 4.30 9.47
CA THR A 128 -6.25 3.27 10.51
C THR A 128 -4.86 3.03 11.08
N PRO A 129 -4.74 2.55 12.33
CA PRO A 129 -3.45 2.18 12.92
C PRO A 129 -2.95 0.81 12.44
N LEU A 130 -3.64 0.18 11.49
CA LEU A 130 -3.30 -1.16 11.00
C LEU A 130 -1.95 -1.16 10.27
N THR A 131 -1.17 -2.21 10.49
CA THR A 131 0.05 -2.47 9.72
C THR A 131 -0.30 -2.93 8.30
N ASP A 132 0.67 -2.86 7.38
CA ASP A 132 0.48 -3.35 6.01
C ASP A 132 0.12 -4.84 5.99
N GLY A 133 0.77 -5.65 6.86
CA GLY A 133 0.43 -7.04 7.05
C GLY A 133 -1.01 -7.27 7.51
N ALA A 134 -1.50 -6.47 8.47
CA ALA A 134 -2.90 -6.55 8.92
C ALA A 134 -3.89 -6.18 7.81
N ILE A 135 -3.57 -5.16 6.99
CA ILE A 135 -4.38 -4.78 5.83
C ILE A 135 -4.40 -5.90 4.77
N ASN A 136 -3.29 -6.60 4.58
CA ASN A 136 -3.18 -7.73 3.68
C ASN A 136 -4.00 -8.94 4.16
N VAL A 137 -3.92 -9.27 5.46
CA VAL A 137 -4.78 -10.30 6.07
C VAL A 137 -6.26 -9.95 5.97
N LEU A 138 -6.62 -8.68 6.18
CA LEU A 138 -7.99 -8.19 5.97
C LEU A 138 -8.44 -8.38 4.52
N SER A 139 -7.58 -8.07 3.55
CA SER A 139 -7.86 -8.27 2.13
C SER A 139 -8.08 -9.75 1.80
N TYR A 140 -7.25 -10.63 2.35
CA TYR A 140 -7.40 -12.09 2.22
C TYR A 140 -8.75 -12.55 2.79
N TYR A 141 -9.08 -12.14 4.00
CA TYR A 141 -10.33 -12.50 4.65
C TYR A 141 -11.54 -12.11 3.79
N VAL A 142 -11.56 -10.88 3.27
CA VAL A 142 -12.69 -10.38 2.46
C VAL A 142 -12.79 -11.11 1.12
N VAL A 143 -11.68 -11.31 0.42
CA VAL A 143 -11.68 -11.87 -0.95
C VAL A 143 -11.78 -13.39 -0.94
N VAL A 144 -11.08 -14.07 -0.04
CA VAL A 144 -10.99 -15.53 -0.02
C VAL A 144 -12.02 -16.14 0.93
N GLU A 145 -11.99 -15.76 2.20
CA GLU A 145 -12.85 -16.38 3.22
C GLU A 145 -14.32 -15.99 3.05
N GLN A 146 -14.59 -14.72 2.74
CA GLN A 146 -15.95 -14.22 2.50
C GLN A 146 -16.40 -14.38 1.05
N GLY A 147 -15.49 -14.77 0.14
CA GLY A 147 -15.80 -14.94 -1.28
C GLY A 147 -16.22 -13.67 -2.00
N ASN A 148 -15.87 -12.51 -1.48
CA ASN A 148 -16.20 -11.22 -2.10
C ASN A 148 -15.21 -10.91 -3.22
N ALA A 149 -15.71 -10.73 -4.44
CA ALA A 149 -14.85 -10.36 -5.58
C ALA A 149 -14.17 -8.97 -5.41
N ASN A 150 -14.69 -8.10 -4.53
CA ASN A 150 -14.22 -6.73 -4.34
C ASN A 150 -14.13 -6.34 -2.86
N LEU A 151 -13.17 -5.46 -2.54
CA LEU A 151 -13.08 -4.80 -1.25
C LEU A 151 -14.14 -3.70 -1.14
N ALA A 152 -15.34 -4.06 -0.70
CA ALA A 152 -16.42 -3.09 -0.49
C ALA A 152 -16.06 -2.15 0.67
N PRO A 153 -16.00 -0.80 0.47
CA PRO A 153 -15.50 0.15 1.46
C PRO A 153 -16.19 0.07 2.82
N ASN A 154 -17.51 -0.05 2.83
CA ASN A 154 -18.29 -0.10 4.07
C ASN A 154 -17.99 -1.38 4.87
N PHE A 155 -17.90 -2.52 4.22
CA PHE A 155 -17.62 -3.80 4.85
C PHE A 155 -16.20 -3.83 5.42
N VAL A 156 -15.23 -3.40 4.64
CA VAL A 156 -13.81 -3.35 5.03
C VAL A 156 -13.61 -2.39 6.20
N ASN A 157 -14.22 -1.20 6.16
CA ASN A 157 -14.13 -0.23 7.25
C ASN A 157 -14.76 -0.76 8.56
N THR A 158 -15.87 -1.49 8.47
CA THR A 158 -16.50 -2.10 9.66
C THR A 158 -15.56 -3.10 10.33
N ILE A 159 -14.88 -3.95 9.55
CA ILE A 159 -13.93 -4.92 10.09
C ILE A 159 -12.70 -4.19 10.66
N ALA A 160 -12.13 -3.25 9.91
CA ALA A 160 -10.93 -2.50 10.32
C ALA A 160 -11.13 -1.70 11.63
N ASN A 161 -12.35 -1.23 11.89
CA ASN A 161 -12.69 -0.53 13.13
C ASN A 161 -12.85 -1.46 14.35
N ASN A 162 -12.99 -2.77 14.11
CA ASN A 162 -13.14 -3.77 15.16
C ASN A 162 -11.81 -4.48 15.49
N TRP A 163 -10.76 -4.21 14.74
CA TRP A 163 -9.42 -4.77 14.90
C TRP A 163 -8.47 -3.77 15.55
#